data_8cadf39beb673e02fd98223c61f16911
#
_entry.id   8cadf39beb673e02fd98223c61f16911
#
_cell.length_a   1.000
_cell.length_b   1.000
_cell.length_c   1.000
_cell.angle_alpha   90.00
_cell.angle_beta   90.00
_cell.angle_gamma   90.00
#
_symmetry.space_group_name_H-M   'P 1'
#
loop_
_entity.id
_entity.type
_entity.pdbx_description
1 polymer ?
#
loop_
_entity_poly.entity_id
_entity_poly.type
_entity_poly.pdbx_seq_one_letter_code
_entity_poly.pdbx_strand_id
1 'polypeptide(L)'
;MSRCVIISACPVSASLASALRPGDTIIACDAGYRNCAPLHCRPDIIVGDFDTAPCPAQEGDDTIILPHVKDDTDTEYAAKLASEKGFDEALLLGVLGGRRLEHTLANLCTGLGLEQRGVRATLLDLSLIHISEPTRHAQI
;
A
#
# COMPACT_ATOMS: atom_id res chain seq x y z
N MET A 1 -18.91 -0.86 -2.20
CA MET A 1 -17.63 -0.23 -2.50
C MET A 1 -16.51 -1.06 -1.93
N SER A 2 -15.45 -1.24 -2.69
CA SER A 2 -14.34 -2.08 -2.28
C SER A 2 -13.10 -1.23 -2.02
N ARG A 3 -12.31 -1.63 -1.05
CA ARG A 3 -11.08 -0.93 -0.69
C ARG A 3 -9.95 -1.92 -0.58
N CYS A 4 -8.77 -1.54 -1.10
CA CYS A 4 -7.54 -2.25 -0.82
C CYS A 4 -6.64 -1.42 0.08
N VAL A 5 -5.80 -2.10 0.84
CA VAL A 5 -4.79 -1.45 1.68
C VAL A 5 -3.42 -1.90 1.15
N ILE A 6 -2.63 -0.96 0.69
CA ILE A 6 -1.29 -1.23 0.17
C ILE A 6 -0.29 -0.86 1.26
N ILE A 7 0.48 -1.85 1.71
CA ILE A 7 1.42 -1.68 2.81
C ILE A 7 2.83 -1.80 2.28
N SER A 8 3.57 -0.70 2.37
CA SER A 8 4.97 -0.66 1.94
C SER A 8 5.91 -0.74 3.15
N ALA A 9 7.20 -0.62 2.91
CA ALA A 9 8.21 -1.03 3.87
C ALA A 9 8.58 0.00 4.94
N CYS A 10 8.16 1.26 4.81
CA CYS A 10 8.45 2.24 5.85
C CYS A 10 7.75 1.84 7.15
N PRO A 11 8.42 1.99 8.29
CA PRO A 11 7.81 1.57 9.56
C PRO A 11 6.47 2.26 9.82
N VAL A 12 5.51 1.51 10.35
CA VAL A 12 4.19 2.04 10.69
C VAL A 12 3.97 1.92 12.20
N SER A 13 3.13 2.81 12.72
CA SER A 13 2.73 2.72 14.13
C SER A 13 1.56 1.77 14.28
N ALA A 14 1.53 1.04 15.40
CA ALA A 14 0.41 0.16 15.73
C ALA A 14 -0.91 0.93 15.82
N SER A 15 -0.87 2.23 16.10
CA SER A 15 -2.08 3.05 16.16
C SER A 15 -2.80 3.15 14.82
N LEU A 16 -2.10 2.90 13.71
CA LEU A 16 -2.73 2.90 12.39
C LEU A 16 -3.62 1.68 12.15
N ALA A 17 -3.57 0.67 13.02
CA ALA A 17 -4.44 -0.48 12.90
C ALA A 17 -5.92 -0.09 12.93
N SER A 18 -6.27 1.00 13.60
CA SER A 18 -7.65 1.48 13.66
C SER A 18 -8.17 2.02 12.32
N ALA A 19 -7.27 2.28 11.36
CA ALA A 19 -7.66 2.72 10.03
C ALA A 19 -8.13 1.56 9.15
N LEU A 20 -7.82 0.33 9.52
CA LEU A 20 -8.22 -0.85 8.77
C LEU A 20 -9.68 -1.18 9.04
N ARG A 21 -10.35 -1.73 8.04
CA ARG A 21 -11.76 -2.09 8.11
C ARG A 21 -11.97 -3.56 7.77
N PRO A 22 -13.00 -4.20 8.35
CA PRO A 22 -13.36 -5.54 7.90
C PRO A 22 -13.68 -5.51 6.40
N GLY A 23 -13.21 -6.51 5.68
CA GLY A 23 -13.42 -6.60 4.25
C GLY A 23 -12.35 -5.94 3.39
N ASP A 24 -11.37 -5.24 3.99
CA ASP A 24 -10.25 -4.72 3.25
C ASP A 24 -9.41 -5.85 2.63
N THR A 25 -8.96 -5.63 1.40
CA THR A 25 -7.97 -6.52 0.78
C THR A 25 -6.59 -5.95 1.05
N ILE A 26 -5.71 -6.74 1.64
CA ILE A 26 -4.39 -6.28 2.07
C ILE A 26 -3.35 -6.72 1.05
N ILE A 27 -2.63 -5.75 0.49
CA ILE A 27 -1.54 -6.00 -0.45
C ILE A 27 -0.24 -5.50 0.20
N ALA A 28 0.65 -6.41 0.55
CA ALA A 28 1.94 -6.05 1.13
C ALA A 28 3.01 -6.03 0.03
N CYS A 29 3.87 -5.02 0.05
CA CYS A 29 4.90 -4.82 -0.95
C CYS A 29 6.26 -5.13 -0.35
N ASP A 30 6.91 -6.17 -0.85
CA ASP A 30 8.24 -6.62 -0.42
C ASP A 30 8.30 -6.71 1.11
N ALA A 31 9.23 -6.00 1.75
CA ALA A 31 9.37 -6.03 3.20
C ALA A 31 8.17 -5.41 3.94
N GLY A 32 7.20 -4.84 3.24
CA GLY A 32 6.00 -4.28 3.85
C GLY A 32 5.17 -5.31 4.61
N TYR A 33 5.35 -6.62 4.32
CA TYR A 33 4.64 -7.65 5.08
C TYR A 33 4.98 -7.60 6.58
N ARG A 34 6.15 -7.07 6.93
CA ARG A 34 6.56 -6.92 8.33
C ARG A 34 5.68 -5.95 9.10
N ASN A 35 5.05 -5.02 8.39
CA ASN A 35 4.14 -4.05 9.00
C ASN A 35 2.78 -4.66 9.31
N CYS A 36 2.50 -5.84 8.80
CA CYS A 36 1.22 -6.50 9.07
C CYS A 36 1.09 -6.92 10.54
N ALA A 37 2.20 -7.27 11.19
CA ALA A 37 2.18 -7.67 12.61
C ALA A 37 1.73 -6.53 13.53
N PRO A 38 2.35 -5.33 13.50
CA PRO A 38 1.86 -4.23 14.33
C PRO A 38 0.46 -3.75 13.97
N LEU A 39 0.05 -3.96 12.72
CA LEU A 39 -1.29 -3.58 12.27
C LEU A 39 -2.34 -4.67 12.54
N HIS A 40 -1.92 -5.81 13.05
CA HIS A 40 -2.81 -6.95 13.34
C HIS A 40 -3.61 -7.39 12.13
N CYS A 41 -2.96 -7.44 10.97
CA CYS A 41 -3.61 -7.88 9.74
C CYS A 41 -2.77 -8.94 9.05
N ARG A 42 -3.39 -9.64 8.09
CA ARG A 42 -2.72 -10.63 7.26
C ARG A 42 -2.79 -10.17 5.80
N PRO A 43 -1.70 -10.28 5.05
CA PRO A 43 -1.74 -9.92 3.64
C PRO A 43 -2.53 -10.96 2.85
N ASP A 44 -3.36 -10.48 1.95
CA ASP A 44 -4.02 -11.32 0.96
C ASP A 44 -3.13 -11.54 -0.25
N ILE A 45 -2.32 -10.53 -0.56
CA ILE A 45 -1.40 -10.57 -1.69
C ILE A 45 -0.06 -9.99 -1.24
N ILE A 46 1.04 -10.63 -1.61
CA ILE A 46 2.39 -10.12 -1.37
C ILE A 46 3.06 -9.94 -2.71
N VAL A 47 3.58 -8.75 -2.95
CA VAL A 47 4.25 -8.37 -4.20
C VAL A 47 5.71 -8.04 -3.91
N GLY A 48 6.63 -8.54 -4.73
CA GLY A 48 8.02 -8.14 -4.59
C GLY A 48 8.96 -9.17 -5.18
N ASP A 49 10.24 -8.80 -5.28
CA ASP A 49 11.31 -9.71 -5.70
C ASP A 49 12.01 -10.37 -4.50
N PHE A 50 11.74 -9.89 -3.29
CA PHE A 50 12.28 -10.40 -2.03
C PHE A 50 13.79 -10.31 -1.91
N ASP A 51 14.40 -9.32 -2.59
CA ASP A 51 15.84 -9.07 -2.50
C ASP A 51 16.25 -8.62 -1.09
N THR A 52 15.39 -7.84 -0.43
CA THR A 52 15.70 -7.27 0.89
C THR A 52 15.22 -8.12 2.04
N ALA A 53 14.30 -9.07 1.79
CA ALA A 53 13.76 -9.93 2.82
C ALA A 53 13.32 -11.25 2.19
N PRO A 54 13.44 -12.37 2.92
CA PRO A 54 12.96 -13.65 2.39
C PRO A 54 11.46 -13.62 2.17
N CYS A 55 11.01 -14.42 1.21
CA CYS A 55 9.60 -14.56 0.94
C CYS A 55 8.89 -15.08 2.21
N PRO A 56 7.84 -14.39 2.68
CA PRO A 56 7.15 -14.76 3.92
C PRO A 56 6.18 -15.92 3.75
N ALA A 57 6.01 -16.45 2.56
CA ALA A 57 5.04 -17.51 2.33
C ALA A 57 5.34 -18.71 3.21
N GLN A 58 4.32 -19.20 3.86
CA GLN A 58 4.38 -20.41 4.64
C GLN A 58 3.39 -21.41 4.07
N GLU A 59 3.70 -22.65 4.26
CA GLU A 59 2.83 -23.70 3.79
C GLU A 59 1.45 -23.59 4.46
N GLY A 60 0.41 -23.61 3.66
CA GLY A 60 -0.96 -23.51 4.17
C GLY A 60 -1.53 -22.11 4.24
N ASP A 61 -0.77 -21.08 3.89
CA ASP A 61 -1.29 -19.71 3.85
C ASP A 61 -2.12 -19.50 2.58
N ASP A 62 -3.22 -18.78 2.74
CA ASP A 62 -4.07 -18.38 1.61
C ASP A 62 -3.51 -17.17 0.86
N THR A 63 -2.36 -16.68 1.27
CA THR A 63 -1.74 -15.50 0.70
C THR A 63 -1.23 -15.78 -0.71
N ILE A 64 -1.59 -14.90 -1.63
CA ILE A 64 -1.12 -14.96 -3.01
C ILE A 64 0.19 -14.20 -3.13
N ILE A 65 1.20 -14.82 -3.72
CA ILE A 65 2.51 -14.19 -3.90
C ILE A 65 2.70 -13.89 -5.38
N LEU A 66 2.96 -12.62 -5.67
CA LEU A 66 3.17 -12.16 -7.04
C LEU A 66 4.59 -11.63 -7.17
N PRO A 67 5.51 -12.41 -7.75
CA PRO A 67 6.87 -11.93 -7.99
C PRO A 67 6.86 -10.72 -8.93
N HIS A 68 7.71 -9.73 -8.63
CA HIS A 68 7.80 -8.54 -9.42
C HIS A 68 9.25 -8.09 -9.51
N VAL A 69 9.82 -8.09 -10.71
CA VAL A 69 11.23 -7.77 -10.97
C VAL A 69 11.38 -6.74 -12.09
N LYS A 70 10.40 -5.85 -12.25
CA LYS A 70 10.41 -4.84 -13.30
C LYS A 70 10.94 -3.50 -12.78
N ASP A 71 10.99 -2.50 -13.66
CA ASP A 71 11.57 -1.20 -13.35
C ASP A 71 10.74 -0.36 -12.39
N ASP A 72 9.42 -0.52 -12.38
CA ASP A 72 8.56 0.21 -11.45
C ASP A 72 8.70 -0.37 -10.03
N THR A 73 8.40 0.44 -9.02
CA THR A 73 8.48 0.00 -7.63
C THR A 73 7.38 -1.03 -7.33
N ASP A 74 7.57 -1.80 -6.27
CA ASP A 74 6.56 -2.76 -5.84
C ASP A 74 5.25 -2.05 -5.48
N THR A 75 5.35 -0.87 -4.87
CA THR A 75 4.18 -0.05 -4.53
C THR A 75 3.43 0.38 -5.78
N GLU A 76 4.16 0.81 -6.81
CA GLU A 76 3.56 1.17 -8.09
C GLU A 76 2.88 -0.02 -8.74
N TYR A 77 3.52 -1.20 -8.70
CA TYR A 77 2.92 -2.41 -9.22
C TYR A 77 1.64 -2.78 -8.47
N ALA A 78 1.67 -2.69 -7.14
CA ALA A 78 0.49 -2.95 -6.32
C ALA A 78 -0.65 -1.99 -6.66
N ALA A 79 -0.32 -0.72 -6.92
CA ALA A 79 -1.31 0.27 -7.31
C ALA A 79 -1.95 -0.05 -8.64
N LYS A 80 -1.15 -0.47 -9.62
CA LYS A 80 -1.67 -0.90 -10.91
C LYS A 80 -2.59 -2.11 -10.76
N LEU A 81 -2.18 -3.06 -9.92
CA LEU A 81 -2.98 -4.24 -9.64
C LEU A 81 -4.32 -3.87 -9.01
N ALA A 82 -4.32 -2.93 -8.06
CA ALA A 82 -5.54 -2.46 -7.43
C ALA A 82 -6.49 -1.83 -8.44
N SER A 83 -5.95 -1.03 -9.36
CA SER A 83 -6.74 -0.42 -10.42
C SER A 83 -7.34 -1.48 -11.34
N GLU A 84 -6.54 -2.47 -11.74
CA GLU A 84 -7.00 -3.53 -12.63
C GLU A 84 -8.07 -4.41 -11.99
N LYS A 85 -7.98 -4.62 -10.68
CA LYS A 85 -8.98 -5.41 -9.93
C LYS A 85 -10.26 -4.64 -9.66
N GLY A 86 -10.31 -3.36 -9.98
CA GLY A 86 -11.54 -2.56 -9.86
C GLY A 86 -11.85 -2.05 -8.47
N PHE A 87 -10.85 -1.91 -7.60
CA PHE A 87 -11.07 -1.29 -6.30
C PHE A 87 -11.45 0.17 -6.45
N ASP A 88 -12.36 0.64 -5.61
CA ASP A 88 -12.80 2.03 -5.60
C ASP A 88 -11.90 2.92 -4.76
N GLU A 89 -11.30 2.36 -3.73
CA GLU A 89 -10.44 3.08 -2.80
C GLU A 89 -9.17 2.31 -2.52
N ALA A 90 -8.10 3.04 -2.23
CA ALA A 90 -6.84 2.48 -1.80
C ALA A 90 -6.31 3.29 -0.62
N LEU A 91 -5.95 2.59 0.46
CA LEU A 91 -5.27 3.19 1.60
C LEU A 91 -3.82 2.72 1.54
N LEU A 92 -2.89 3.66 1.53
CA LEU A 92 -1.47 3.35 1.45
C LEU A 92 -0.81 3.61 2.80
N LEU A 93 -0.21 2.58 3.37
CA LEU A 93 0.49 2.64 4.65
C LEU A 93 1.96 2.25 4.43
N GLY A 94 2.84 2.77 5.29
CA GLY A 94 4.26 2.47 5.15
C GLY A 94 4.90 3.12 3.94
N VAL A 95 4.31 4.18 3.42
CA VAL A 95 4.77 4.86 2.20
C VAL A 95 5.43 6.21 2.49
N LEU A 96 5.33 6.69 3.70
CA LEU A 96 5.84 8.01 4.11
C LEU A 96 6.88 7.85 5.21
N GLY A 97 7.81 8.80 5.29
CA GLY A 97 8.72 8.89 6.42
C GLY A 97 9.93 7.98 6.39
N GLY A 98 10.23 7.35 5.29
CA GLY A 98 11.43 6.54 5.17
C GLY A 98 12.69 7.39 5.07
N ARG A 99 13.87 6.73 5.10
CA ARG A 99 15.16 7.42 5.00
C ARG A 99 15.42 8.02 3.62
N ARG A 100 14.75 7.51 2.60
CA ARG A 100 15.01 7.92 1.23
C ARG A 100 13.84 8.78 0.74
N LEU A 101 14.12 10.06 0.58
CA LEU A 101 13.13 11.03 0.13
C LEU A 101 12.57 10.66 -1.24
N GLU A 102 13.42 10.14 -2.12
CA GLU A 102 12.98 9.78 -3.47
C GLU A 102 11.91 8.69 -3.44
N HIS A 103 11.95 7.78 -2.46
CA HIS A 103 10.90 6.76 -2.32
C HIS A 103 9.59 7.38 -1.88
N THR A 104 9.63 8.34 -0.97
CA THR A 104 8.45 9.06 -0.54
C THR A 104 7.82 9.82 -1.71
N LEU A 105 8.63 10.52 -2.50
CA LEU A 105 8.13 11.24 -3.67
C LEU A 105 7.52 10.28 -4.69
N ALA A 106 8.16 9.15 -4.93
CA ALA A 106 7.62 8.13 -5.85
C ALA A 106 6.27 7.61 -5.34
N ASN A 107 6.14 7.40 -4.03
CA ASN A 107 4.88 6.92 -3.46
C ASN A 107 3.77 7.96 -3.57
N LEU A 108 4.10 9.25 -3.44
CA LEU A 108 3.12 10.31 -3.68
C LEU A 108 2.65 10.30 -5.14
N CYS A 109 3.57 10.10 -6.07
CA CYS A 109 3.21 9.97 -7.49
C CYS A 109 2.32 8.76 -7.74
N THR A 110 2.58 7.66 -7.04
CA THR A 110 1.74 6.47 -7.12
C THR A 110 0.33 6.77 -6.68
N GLY A 111 0.16 7.50 -5.58
CA GLY A 111 -1.15 7.92 -5.11
C GLY A 111 -1.89 8.79 -6.12
N LEU A 112 -1.19 9.74 -6.72
CA LEU A 112 -1.78 10.57 -7.76
C LEU A 112 -2.18 9.74 -8.98
N GLY A 113 -1.38 8.75 -9.35
CA GLY A 113 -1.70 7.84 -10.45
C GLY A 113 -2.97 7.05 -10.19
N LEU A 114 -3.19 6.62 -8.96
CA LEU A 114 -4.44 5.94 -8.58
C LEU A 114 -5.64 6.87 -8.77
N GLU A 115 -5.54 8.11 -8.31
CA GLU A 115 -6.61 9.08 -8.49
C GLU A 115 -6.94 9.29 -9.96
N GLN A 116 -5.92 9.35 -10.82
CA GLN A 116 -6.12 9.50 -12.26
C GLN A 116 -6.81 8.31 -12.88
N ARG A 117 -6.71 7.14 -12.26
CA ARG A 117 -7.37 5.92 -12.72
C ARG A 117 -8.74 5.70 -12.09
N GLY A 118 -9.21 6.65 -11.31
CA GLY A 118 -10.51 6.58 -10.66
C GLY A 118 -10.52 5.83 -9.33
N VAL A 119 -9.36 5.55 -8.76
CA VAL A 119 -9.24 4.92 -7.44
C VAL A 119 -8.92 6.01 -6.43
N ARG A 120 -9.80 6.19 -5.46
CA ARG A 120 -9.58 7.19 -4.41
C ARG A 120 -8.43 6.74 -3.51
N ALA A 121 -7.34 7.50 -3.48
CA ALA A 121 -6.14 7.13 -2.75
C ALA A 121 -5.95 8.01 -1.51
N THR A 122 -5.59 7.39 -0.40
CA THR A 122 -5.23 8.07 0.83
C THR A 122 -3.88 7.52 1.30
N LEU A 123 -2.92 8.40 1.53
CA LEU A 123 -1.64 8.04 2.13
C LEU A 123 -1.69 8.48 3.58
N LEU A 124 -1.51 7.53 4.49
CA LEU A 124 -1.71 7.78 5.92
C LEU A 124 -0.46 7.44 6.71
N ASP A 125 -0.13 8.33 7.64
CA ASP A 125 0.98 8.21 8.55
C ASP A 125 0.53 8.81 9.88
N LEU A 126 1.38 8.73 10.91
CA LEU A 126 1.10 9.38 12.19
C LEU A 126 0.86 10.88 12.05
N SER A 127 1.52 11.51 11.10
CA SER A 127 1.33 12.94 10.84
C SER A 127 0.06 13.26 10.08
N LEU A 128 -0.75 12.25 9.73
CA LEU A 128 -2.05 12.41 9.10
C LEU A 128 -2.00 13.21 7.79
N ILE A 129 -1.09 12.85 6.93
CA ILE A 129 -1.03 13.47 5.61
C ILE A 129 -2.06 12.79 4.73
N HIS A 130 -3.00 13.59 4.24
CA HIS A 130 -4.02 13.11 3.31
C HIS A 130 -3.72 13.61 1.92
N ILE A 131 -3.66 12.68 0.96
CA ILE A 131 -3.74 13.03 -0.44
C ILE A 131 -4.98 12.33 -0.95
N SER A 132 -6.01 13.10 -1.14
CA SER A 132 -7.24 12.61 -1.73
C SER A 132 -7.64 13.59 -2.79
N GLU A 133 -8.67 13.32 -3.54
CA GLU A 133 -9.11 14.08 -4.69
C GLU A 133 -8.66 15.54 -4.69
N PRO A 134 -7.66 15.93 -5.52
CA PRO A 134 -7.20 17.32 -5.54
C PRO A 134 -8.31 18.31 -5.83
N THR A 135 -9.26 17.94 -6.67
CA THR A 135 -10.38 18.80 -7.03
C THR A 135 -11.24 19.15 -5.84
N ARG A 136 -11.47 18.20 -4.95
CA ARG A 136 -12.28 18.43 -3.75
C ARG A 136 -11.61 19.44 -2.85
N HIS A 137 -10.30 19.33 -2.70
CA HIS A 137 -9.56 20.25 -1.82
C HIS A 137 -9.38 21.62 -2.43
N ALA A 138 -9.32 21.69 -3.74
CA ALA A 138 -9.21 22.97 -4.42
C ALA A 138 -10.46 23.83 -4.24
N GLN A 139 -11.53 23.27 -3.78
CA GLN A 139 -12.78 23.98 -3.57
C GLN A 139 -12.88 24.65 -2.20
N ILE A 140 -11.91 24.44 -1.37
CA ILE A 140 -11.92 24.98 -0.01
C ILE A 140 -11.50 26.43 0.00
#